data_1fa432956197cce21fed76f96fa27cd5
#
_entry.id   1fa432956197cce21fed76f96fa27cd5
#
_cell.length_a   1.000
_cell.length_b   1.000
_cell.length_c   1.000
_cell.angle_alpha   90.00
_cell.angle_beta   90.00
_cell.angle_gamma   90.00
#
_symmetry.space_group_name_H-M   'P 1'
#
loop_
_entity.id
_entity.type
_entity.pdbx_description
1 polymer ?
#
loop_
_entity_poly.entity_id
_entity_poly.type
_entity_poly.pdbx_seq_one_letter_code
_entity_poly.pdbx_strand_id
1 'polypeptide(L)'
;MLVIFLVINYGTDVSYDHEYVGLFIILLGVVLLKILNINLLSFKKLKFTHMLYIIFGFLLMYGLDYLYDTFAPPTLNEILIDEESEDAPYHIALLSTAIIPPITEEIICRGLIIRILFRNHLFLGFIVSTVFFTLIHESDTLIGYLPYFYSGLIFGYTYLKTKRLEVPILIHFINNLLAM
;
A
#
# COMPACT_ATOMS: atom_id res chain seq x y z
N MET A 1 1.28 -4.85 19.56
CA MET A 1 1.52 -4.93 18.08
C MET A 1 0.30 -5.42 17.34
N LEU A 2 -0.18 -6.65 17.60
CA LEU A 2 -1.36 -7.20 16.92
C LEU A 2 -2.59 -6.27 17.04
N VAL A 3 -2.84 -5.72 18.24
CA VAL A 3 -3.97 -4.81 18.49
C VAL A 3 -3.89 -3.55 17.59
N ILE A 4 -2.70 -2.96 17.44
CA ILE A 4 -2.55 -1.75 16.60
C ILE A 4 -2.78 -2.09 15.13
N PHE A 5 -2.30 -3.25 14.69
CA PHE A 5 -2.59 -3.76 13.35
C PHE A 5 -4.10 -3.92 13.13
N LEU A 6 -4.80 -4.54 14.08
CA LEU A 6 -6.26 -4.70 14.02
C LEU A 6 -6.98 -3.34 14.02
N VAL A 7 -6.49 -2.36 14.78
CA VAL A 7 -7.05 -0.99 14.77
C VAL A 7 -6.87 -0.32 13.40
N ILE A 8 -5.69 -0.43 12.79
CA ILE A 8 -5.43 0.17 11.48
C ILE A 8 -6.28 -0.53 10.41
N ASN A 9 -6.32 -1.84 10.40
CA ASN A 9 -7.14 -2.62 9.46
C ASN A 9 -8.63 -2.31 9.61
N TYR A 10 -9.14 -2.27 10.84
CA TYR A 10 -10.52 -1.86 11.11
C TYR A 10 -10.81 -0.44 10.65
N GLY A 11 -9.85 0.48 10.81
CA GLY A 11 -9.96 1.84 10.29
C GLY A 11 -10.03 1.90 8.75
N THR A 12 -9.33 0.98 8.07
CA THR A 12 -9.42 0.85 6.61
C THR A 12 -10.81 0.37 6.20
N ASP A 13 -11.30 -0.71 6.81
CA ASP A 13 -12.64 -1.24 6.52
C ASP A 13 -13.74 -0.18 6.77
N VAL A 14 -13.66 0.55 7.90
CA VAL A 14 -14.61 1.63 8.21
C VAL A 14 -14.49 2.80 7.23
N SER A 15 -13.34 3.02 6.60
CA SER A 15 -13.16 4.15 5.68
C SER A 15 -13.93 4.00 4.37
N TYR A 16 -14.32 2.80 4.00
CA TYR A 16 -15.19 2.58 2.84
C TYR A 16 -16.63 3.11 3.07
N ASP A 17 -17.16 2.96 4.29
CA ASP A 17 -18.51 3.44 4.62
C ASP A 17 -18.50 4.84 5.25
N HIS A 18 -17.45 5.18 6.00
CA HIS A 18 -17.32 6.40 6.80
C HIS A 18 -15.89 6.93 6.79
N GLU A 19 -15.46 7.56 5.72
CA GLU A 19 -14.07 7.92 5.39
C GLU A 19 -13.37 8.71 6.52
N TYR A 20 -14.04 9.70 7.09
CA TYR A 20 -13.46 10.53 8.16
C TYR A 20 -13.31 9.76 9.47
N VAL A 21 -14.21 8.82 9.75
CA VAL A 21 -14.14 7.95 10.93
C VAL A 21 -13.01 6.94 10.75
N GLY A 22 -12.90 6.31 9.57
CA GLY A 22 -11.82 5.43 9.21
C GLY A 22 -10.46 6.12 9.29
N LEU A 23 -10.34 7.30 8.69
CA LEU A 23 -9.12 8.11 8.77
C LEU A 23 -8.73 8.44 10.23
N PHE A 24 -9.70 8.82 11.07
CA PHE A 24 -9.45 9.07 12.49
C PHE A 24 -8.92 7.84 13.21
N ILE A 25 -9.50 6.66 12.97
CA ILE A 25 -9.07 5.39 13.57
C ILE A 25 -7.64 5.04 13.11
N ILE A 26 -7.32 5.22 11.83
CA ILE A 26 -5.98 5.00 11.28
C ILE A 26 -4.95 5.94 11.92
N LEU A 27 -5.27 7.23 12.02
CA LEU A 27 -4.42 8.21 12.70
C LEU A 27 -4.19 7.84 14.17
N LEU A 28 -5.23 7.36 14.86
CA LEU A 28 -5.09 6.85 16.22
C LEU A 28 -4.12 5.67 16.27
N GLY A 29 -4.22 4.72 15.34
CA GLY A 29 -3.28 3.60 15.21
C GLY A 29 -1.83 4.06 15.01
N VAL A 30 -1.60 5.03 14.13
CA VAL A 30 -0.28 5.62 13.89
C VAL A 30 0.27 6.35 15.13
N VAL A 31 -0.59 7.07 15.86
CA VAL A 31 -0.22 7.73 17.12
C VAL A 31 0.15 6.69 18.18
N LEU A 32 -0.60 5.61 18.29
CA LEU A 32 -0.29 4.50 19.22
C LEU A 32 1.05 3.84 18.88
N LEU A 33 1.36 3.63 17.60
CA LEU A 33 2.70 3.17 17.18
C LEU A 33 3.80 4.09 17.68
N LYS A 34 3.60 5.41 17.59
CA LYS A 34 4.56 6.41 18.05
C LYS A 34 4.71 6.40 19.59
N ILE A 35 3.59 6.34 20.33
CA ILE A 35 3.60 6.25 21.81
C ILE A 35 4.36 5.02 22.28
N LEU A 36 4.21 3.88 21.61
CA LEU A 36 4.91 2.64 21.90
C LEU A 36 6.36 2.60 21.37
N ASN A 37 6.88 3.74 20.90
CA ASN A 37 8.22 3.86 20.31
C ASN A 37 8.46 2.94 19.08
N ILE A 38 7.39 2.56 18.38
CA ILE A 38 7.47 1.77 17.16
C ILE A 38 7.59 2.74 15.99
N ASN A 39 8.81 3.18 15.70
CA ASN A 39 9.09 4.17 14.68
C ASN A 39 9.07 3.52 13.28
N LEU A 40 7.88 3.30 12.72
CA LEU A 40 7.73 2.80 11.34
C LEU A 40 8.00 3.91 10.32
N LEU A 41 7.44 5.09 10.55
CA LEU A 41 7.64 6.28 9.72
C LEU A 41 8.74 7.16 10.31
N SER A 42 9.58 7.72 9.47
CA SER A 42 10.74 8.49 9.91
C SER A 42 10.53 10.00 9.88
N PHE A 43 9.68 10.52 8.98
CA PHE A 43 9.45 11.96 8.72
C PHE A 43 10.73 12.81 8.49
N LYS A 44 11.90 12.17 8.38
CA LYS A 44 13.14 12.85 8.00
C LYS A 44 13.15 13.14 6.50
N LYS A 45 13.83 14.19 6.06
CA LYS A 45 13.98 14.53 4.65
C LYS A 45 14.44 13.30 3.85
N LEU A 46 13.81 13.08 2.72
CA LEU A 46 14.20 12.04 1.77
C LEU A 46 15.55 12.44 1.14
N LYS A 47 16.45 11.48 1.00
CA LYS A 47 17.72 11.66 0.28
C LYS A 47 17.46 11.60 -1.22
N PHE A 48 18.38 12.13 -2.02
CA PHE A 48 18.32 12.04 -3.48
C PHE A 48 18.19 10.58 -3.97
N THR A 49 18.91 9.65 -3.34
CA THR A 49 18.79 8.21 -3.64
C THR A 49 17.38 7.66 -3.40
N HIS A 50 16.65 8.15 -2.37
CA HIS A 50 15.26 7.75 -2.14
C HIS A 50 14.34 8.25 -3.26
N MET A 51 14.57 9.49 -3.74
CA MET A 51 13.82 10.04 -4.89
C MET A 51 14.03 9.21 -6.15
N LEU A 52 15.27 8.73 -6.39
CA LEU A 52 15.54 7.83 -7.51
C LEU A 52 14.75 6.52 -7.38
N TYR A 53 14.70 5.91 -6.19
CA TYR A 53 13.89 4.70 -5.97
C TYR A 53 12.40 4.96 -6.20
N ILE A 54 11.88 6.13 -5.81
CA ILE A 54 10.48 6.51 -6.06
C ILE A 54 10.24 6.62 -7.57
N ILE A 55 11.08 7.38 -8.29
CA ILE A 55 10.92 7.61 -9.73
C ILE A 55 11.02 6.29 -10.50
N PHE A 56 12.09 5.51 -10.28
CA PHE A 56 12.28 4.25 -11.01
C PHE A 56 11.24 3.19 -10.62
N GLY A 57 10.87 3.11 -9.34
CA GLY A 57 9.82 2.20 -8.88
C GLY A 57 8.47 2.52 -9.51
N PHE A 58 8.11 3.81 -9.55
CA PHE A 58 6.90 4.28 -10.20
C PHE A 58 6.93 4.02 -11.72
N LEU A 59 8.01 4.39 -12.42
CA LEU A 59 8.11 4.17 -13.87
C LEU A 59 8.06 2.68 -14.24
N LEU A 60 8.65 1.82 -13.41
CA LEU A 60 8.57 0.37 -13.61
C LEU A 60 7.14 -0.13 -13.42
N MET A 61 6.45 0.33 -12.36
CA MET A 61 5.04 -0.01 -12.14
C MET A 61 4.17 0.44 -13.31
N TYR A 62 4.22 1.71 -13.64
CA TYR A 62 3.46 2.29 -14.74
C TYR A 62 3.67 1.55 -16.06
N GLY A 63 4.93 1.15 -16.36
CA GLY A 63 5.22 0.37 -17.56
C GLY A 63 4.64 -1.06 -17.52
N LEU A 64 4.62 -1.69 -16.34
CA LEU A 64 4.02 -3.02 -16.16
C LEU A 64 2.49 -2.96 -16.19
N ASP A 65 1.88 -1.94 -15.58
CA ASP A 65 0.44 -1.69 -15.63
C ASP A 65 0.00 -1.45 -17.09
N TYR A 66 0.70 -0.56 -17.82
CA TYR A 66 0.43 -0.35 -19.24
C TYR A 66 0.52 -1.63 -20.07
N LEU A 67 1.51 -2.48 -19.77
CA LEU A 67 1.66 -3.76 -20.45
C LEU A 67 0.51 -4.71 -20.09
N TYR A 68 0.12 -4.77 -18.81
CA TYR A 68 -1.01 -5.57 -18.36
C TYR A 68 -2.30 -5.15 -19.05
N ASP A 69 -2.64 -3.86 -19.04
CA ASP A 69 -3.87 -3.29 -19.63
C ASP A 69 -3.96 -3.49 -21.14
N THR A 70 -2.81 -3.66 -21.81
CA THR A 70 -2.76 -3.96 -23.25
C THR A 70 -3.26 -5.37 -23.57
N PHE A 71 -3.09 -6.33 -22.64
CA PHE A 71 -3.31 -7.76 -22.90
C PHE A 71 -4.35 -8.42 -21.98
N ALA A 72 -4.79 -7.74 -20.93
CA ALA A 72 -5.73 -8.26 -19.95
C ALA A 72 -6.87 -7.25 -19.69
N PRO A 73 -8.06 -7.74 -19.29
CA PRO A 73 -9.13 -6.86 -18.82
C PRO A 73 -8.78 -6.25 -17.46
N PRO A 74 -9.49 -5.17 -17.05
CA PRO A 74 -9.39 -4.65 -15.69
C PRO A 74 -9.55 -5.75 -14.65
N THR A 75 -8.86 -5.61 -13.52
CA THR A 75 -8.99 -6.56 -12.41
C THR A 75 -10.35 -6.40 -11.73
N LEU A 76 -10.83 -7.44 -11.04
CA LEU A 76 -12.07 -7.33 -10.26
C LEU A 76 -11.98 -6.21 -9.21
N ASN A 77 -10.82 -6.06 -8.56
CA ASN A 77 -10.61 -5.01 -7.57
C ASN A 77 -10.69 -3.59 -8.18
N GLU A 78 -10.18 -3.38 -9.39
CA GLU A 78 -10.33 -2.10 -10.11
C GLU A 78 -11.79 -1.82 -10.42
N ILE A 79 -12.52 -2.80 -10.94
CA ILE A 79 -13.96 -2.66 -11.24
C ILE A 79 -14.74 -2.28 -9.98
N LEU A 80 -14.49 -2.95 -8.85
CA LEU A 80 -15.18 -2.67 -7.58
C LEU A 80 -14.85 -1.26 -7.06
N ILE A 81 -13.58 -0.83 -7.16
CA ILE A 81 -13.18 0.52 -6.76
C ILE A 81 -13.85 1.58 -7.65
N ASP A 82 -13.92 1.35 -8.96
CA ASP A 82 -14.57 2.27 -9.90
C ASP A 82 -16.07 2.39 -9.58
N GLU A 83 -16.75 1.26 -9.36
CA GLU A 83 -18.17 1.24 -8.97
C GLU A 83 -18.42 1.98 -7.65
N GLU A 84 -17.60 1.78 -6.63
CA GLU A 84 -17.71 2.46 -5.33
C GLU A 84 -17.40 3.95 -5.40
N SER A 85 -16.51 4.37 -6.32
CA SER A 85 -16.06 5.76 -6.45
C SER A 85 -16.88 6.60 -7.44
N GLU A 86 -17.71 5.98 -8.31
CA GLU A 86 -18.43 6.66 -9.39
C GLU A 86 -19.29 7.84 -8.90
N ASP A 87 -20.02 7.65 -7.81
CA ASP A 87 -20.90 8.68 -7.21
C ASP A 87 -20.25 9.44 -6.04
N ALA A 88 -19.01 9.09 -5.66
CA ALA A 88 -18.34 9.70 -4.52
C ALA A 88 -17.79 11.10 -4.86
N PRO A 89 -17.88 12.09 -3.96
CA PRO A 89 -17.17 13.35 -4.13
C PRO A 89 -15.66 13.11 -4.30
N TYR A 90 -14.99 13.82 -5.21
CA TYR A 90 -13.59 13.65 -5.54
C TYR A 90 -12.65 13.54 -4.32
N HIS A 91 -12.88 14.36 -3.28
CA HIS A 91 -12.04 14.33 -2.08
C HIS A 91 -12.23 13.04 -1.26
N ILE A 92 -13.39 12.41 -1.35
CA ILE A 92 -13.68 11.12 -0.72
C ILE A 92 -12.98 10.01 -1.50
N ALA A 93 -13.20 9.95 -2.82
CA ALA A 93 -12.51 9.01 -3.68
C ALA A 93 -10.97 9.11 -3.52
N LEU A 94 -10.41 10.33 -3.48
CA LEU A 94 -8.99 10.56 -3.23
C LEU A 94 -8.51 9.98 -1.89
N LEU A 95 -9.29 10.14 -0.82
CA LEU A 95 -8.95 9.60 0.49
C LEU A 95 -9.03 8.07 0.52
N SER A 96 -10.14 7.51 0.05
CA SER A 96 -10.41 6.06 0.13
C SER A 96 -9.57 5.23 -0.83
N THR A 97 -9.18 5.77 -1.98
CA THR A 97 -8.45 5.02 -3.01
C THR A 97 -6.96 5.34 -3.02
N ALA A 98 -6.58 6.62 -3.03
CA ALA A 98 -5.18 7.00 -3.25
C ALA A 98 -4.39 7.28 -1.96
N ILE A 99 -5.00 7.67 -0.85
CA ILE A 99 -4.27 8.09 0.35
C ILE A 99 -4.27 7.02 1.43
N ILE A 100 -5.45 6.55 1.83
CA ILE A 100 -5.60 5.62 2.96
C ILE A 100 -4.99 4.24 2.66
N PRO A 101 -5.35 3.56 1.54
CA PRO A 101 -4.83 2.23 1.26
C PRO A 101 -3.30 2.17 1.19
N PRO A 102 -2.59 3.04 0.43
CA PRO A 102 -1.13 3.02 0.39
C PRO A 102 -0.47 3.14 1.76
N ILE A 103 -1.02 3.97 2.66
CA ILE A 103 -0.46 4.14 4.00
C ILE A 103 -0.66 2.88 4.84
N THR A 104 -1.88 2.35 4.87
CA THR A 104 -2.24 1.22 5.72
C THR A 104 -1.61 -0.07 5.25
N GLU A 105 -1.66 -0.35 3.96
CA GLU A 105 -1.10 -1.55 3.37
C GLU A 105 0.42 -1.60 3.49
N GLU A 106 1.12 -0.47 3.28
CA GLU A 106 2.56 -0.43 3.45
C GLU A 106 2.97 -0.55 4.93
N ILE A 107 2.21 0.02 5.87
CA ILE A 107 2.43 -0.20 7.30
C ILE A 107 2.29 -1.69 7.64
N ILE A 108 1.30 -2.37 7.09
CA ILE A 108 1.05 -3.79 7.30
C ILE A 108 2.15 -4.63 6.65
N CYS A 109 2.30 -4.49 5.35
CA CYS A 109 3.14 -5.38 4.54
C CYS A 109 4.64 -5.15 4.80
N ARG A 110 5.09 -3.91 4.85
CA ARG A 110 6.53 -3.58 5.00
C ARG A 110 6.89 -3.26 6.43
N GLY A 111 6.03 -2.55 7.13
CA GLY A 111 6.23 -2.21 8.53
C GLY A 111 6.08 -3.42 9.45
N LEU A 112 4.95 -4.08 9.43
CA LEU A 112 4.68 -5.21 10.33
C LEU A 112 5.33 -6.50 9.82
N ILE A 113 5.00 -6.96 8.61
CA ILE A 113 5.46 -8.26 8.13
C ILE A 113 6.99 -8.25 7.98
N ILE A 114 7.56 -7.42 7.09
CA ILE A 114 9.00 -7.48 6.83
C ILE A 114 9.82 -7.03 8.03
N ARG A 115 9.50 -5.85 8.60
CA ARG A 115 10.38 -5.21 9.59
C ARG A 115 10.27 -5.81 10.98
N ILE A 116 9.09 -6.28 11.38
CA ILE A 116 8.84 -6.74 12.75
C ILE A 116 8.77 -8.26 12.82
N LEU A 117 7.86 -8.88 12.09
CA LEU A 117 7.66 -10.33 12.16
C LEU A 117 8.87 -11.09 11.61
N PHE A 118 9.39 -10.66 10.47
CA PHE A 118 10.52 -11.32 9.81
C PHE A 118 11.85 -10.54 9.95
N ARG A 119 12.04 -9.79 11.06
CA ARG A 119 13.22 -8.95 11.27
C ARG A 119 14.56 -9.66 11.10
N ASN A 120 14.63 -10.95 11.41
CA ASN A 120 15.83 -11.78 11.30
C ASN A 120 15.92 -12.53 9.96
N HIS A 121 14.85 -12.53 9.15
CA HIS A 121 14.73 -13.24 7.88
C HIS A 121 14.09 -12.33 6.82
N LEU A 122 14.73 -11.19 6.54
CA LEU A 122 14.16 -10.14 5.70
C LEU A 122 13.76 -10.60 4.29
N PHE A 123 14.50 -11.55 3.70
CA PHE A 123 14.15 -12.10 2.40
C PHE A 123 12.85 -12.94 2.47
N LEU A 124 12.71 -13.78 3.50
CA LEU A 124 11.47 -14.53 3.72
C LEU A 124 10.31 -13.58 3.98
N GLY A 125 10.53 -12.55 4.81
CA GLY A 125 9.55 -11.49 5.05
C GLY A 125 9.12 -10.77 3.77
N PHE A 126 10.06 -10.53 2.86
CA PHE A 126 9.77 -9.94 1.54
C PHE A 126 8.84 -10.84 0.70
N ILE A 127 9.12 -12.13 0.62
CA ILE A 127 8.28 -13.09 -0.12
C ILE A 127 6.88 -13.18 0.53
N VAL A 128 6.81 -13.38 1.85
CA VAL A 128 5.54 -13.46 2.58
C VAL A 128 4.72 -12.18 2.43
N SER A 129 5.37 -11.01 2.54
CA SER A 129 4.72 -9.71 2.35
C SER A 129 4.17 -9.53 0.92
N THR A 130 4.92 -9.97 -0.10
CA THR A 130 4.47 -9.90 -1.49
C THR A 130 3.26 -10.80 -1.73
N VAL A 131 3.33 -12.06 -1.30
CA VAL A 131 2.21 -13.00 -1.42
C VAL A 131 0.99 -12.50 -0.65
N PHE A 132 1.16 -12.03 0.58
CA PHE A 132 0.08 -11.46 1.38
C PHE A 132 -0.56 -10.27 0.67
N PHE A 133 0.26 -9.32 0.19
CA PHE A 133 -0.21 -8.15 -0.57
C PHE A 133 -1.03 -8.56 -1.79
N THR A 134 -0.57 -9.56 -2.53
CA THR A 134 -1.28 -10.08 -3.70
C THR A 134 -2.65 -10.65 -3.33
N LEU A 135 -2.71 -11.44 -2.25
CA LEU A 135 -3.91 -12.20 -1.89
C LEU A 135 -4.99 -11.38 -1.15
N ILE A 136 -4.67 -10.19 -0.66
CA ILE A 136 -5.69 -9.29 -0.06
C ILE A 136 -6.47 -8.51 -1.11
N HIS A 137 -6.03 -8.53 -2.37
CA HIS A 137 -6.77 -7.92 -3.48
C HIS A 137 -7.67 -8.94 -4.16
N GLU A 138 -8.87 -8.51 -4.54
CA GLU A 138 -9.82 -9.39 -5.17
C GLU A 138 -9.50 -9.62 -6.65
N SER A 139 -9.59 -10.87 -7.08
CA SER A 139 -9.43 -11.25 -8.47
C SER A 139 -10.17 -12.54 -8.77
N ASP A 140 -10.86 -12.57 -9.89
CA ASP A 140 -11.58 -13.71 -10.43
C ASP A 140 -10.69 -14.62 -11.29
N THR A 141 -9.48 -14.18 -11.63
CA THR A 141 -8.52 -14.89 -12.48
C THR A 141 -7.11 -14.88 -11.91
N LEU A 142 -6.31 -15.90 -12.27
CA LEU A 142 -4.89 -15.92 -11.89
C LEU A 142 -4.10 -14.74 -12.52
N ILE A 143 -4.48 -14.30 -13.72
CA ILE A 143 -3.83 -13.18 -14.39
C ILE A 143 -4.15 -11.87 -13.66
N GLY A 144 -5.35 -11.71 -13.15
CA GLY A 144 -5.77 -10.52 -12.40
C GLY A 144 -5.02 -10.33 -11.07
N TYR A 145 -4.31 -11.34 -10.55
CA TYR A 145 -3.38 -11.18 -9.42
C TYR A 145 -2.02 -10.61 -9.83
N LEU A 146 -1.69 -10.56 -11.12
CA LEU A 146 -0.37 -10.17 -11.60
C LEU A 146 0.00 -8.71 -11.25
N PRO A 147 -0.91 -7.71 -11.42
CA PRO A 147 -0.65 -6.33 -10.99
C PRO A 147 -0.24 -6.23 -9.52
N TYR A 148 -0.94 -6.88 -8.65
CA TYR A 148 -0.67 -6.88 -7.20
C TYR A 148 0.62 -7.62 -6.84
N PHE A 149 0.95 -8.66 -7.59
CA PHE A 149 2.19 -9.42 -7.38
C PHE A 149 3.43 -8.59 -7.71
N TYR A 150 3.50 -7.96 -8.90
CA TYR A 150 4.65 -7.13 -9.23
C TYR A 150 4.71 -5.84 -8.40
N SER A 151 3.56 -5.25 -8.03
CA SER A 151 3.49 -4.12 -7.10
C SER A 151 4.06 -4.52 -5.74
N GLY A 152 3.66 -5.68 -5.22
CA GLY A 152 4.21 -6.25 -4.00
C GLY A 152 5.73 -6.41 -4.02
N LEU A 153 6.29 -6.87 -5.16
CA LEU A 153 7.73 -6.97 -5.37
C LEU A 153 8.42 -5.59 -5.40
N ILE A 154 7.89 -4.62 -6.14
CA ILE A 154 8.47 -3.27 -6.27
C ILE A 154 8.47 -2.57 -4.92
N PHE A 155 7.35 -2.55 -4.20
CA PHE A 155 7.23 -1.92 -2.89
C PHE A 155 8.15 -2.58 -1.86
N GLY A 156 8.15 -3.91 -1.80
CA GLY A 156 9.00 -4.66 -0.88
C GLY A 156 10.49 -4.45 -1.17
N TYR A 157 10.90 -4.47 -2.45
CA TYR A 157 12.28 -4.21 -2.86
C TYR A 157 12.74 -2.79 -2.51
N THR A 158 11.94 -1.78 -2.85
CA THR A 158 12.27 -0.37 -2.57
C THR A 158 12.36 -0.11 -1.07
N TYR A 159 11.48 -0.74 -0.26
CA TYR A 159 11.58 -0.73 1.19
C TYR A 159 12.88 -1.39 1.68
N LEU A 160 13.24 -2.58 1.19
CA LEU A 160 14.46 -3.27 1.62
C LEU A 160 15.72 -2.49 1.31
N LYS A 161 15.75 -1.76 0.19
CA LYS A 161 16.90 -0.93 -0.22
C LYS A 161 17.01 0.37 0.55
N THR A 162 15.89 1.03 0.82
CA THR A 162 15.87 2.36 1.44
C THR A 162 15.71 2.32 2.96
N LYS A 163 15.12 1.25 3.50
CA LYS A 163 14.68 1.12 4.89
C LYS A 163 13.74 2.27 5.33
N ARG A 164 13.06 2.86 4.36
CA ARG A 164 12.13 3.98 4.54
C ARG A 164 10.77 3.56 4.02
N LEU A 165 9.79 3.53 4.93
CA LEU A 165 8.42 3.15 4.59
C LEU A 165 7.75 4.19 3.68
N GLU A 166 8.18 5.44 3.81
CA GLU A 166 7.67 6.55 3.00
C GLU A 166 7.99 6.38 1.50
N VAL A 167 9.00 5.59 1.15
CA VAL A 167 9.36 5.37 -0.26
C VAL A 167 8.31 4.51 -0.99
N PRO A 168 8.01 3.28 -0.54
CA PRO A 168 6.94 2.51 -1.18
C PRO A 168 5.55 3.17 -1.01
N ILE A 169 5.25 3.85 0.11
CA ILE A 169 4.00 4.61 0.27
C ILE A 169 3.85 5.65 -0.85
N LEU A 170 4.91 6.40 -1.18
CA LEU A 170 4.83 7.41 -2.24
C LEU A 170 4.70 6.79 -3.63
N ILE A 171 5.37 5.67 -3.91
CA ILE A 171 5.22 4.96 -5.18
C ILE A 171 3.76 4.48 -5.32
N HIS A 172 3.24 3.83 -4.30
CA HIS A 172 1.89 3.30 -4.25
C HIS A 172 0.84 4.41 -4.38
N PHE A 173 0.99 5.50 -3.60
CA PHE A 173 0.14 6.68 -3.68
C PHE A 173 0.08 7.27 -5.11
N ILE A 174 1.25 7.46 -5.75
CA ILE A 174 1.29 8.01 -7.11
C ILE A 174 0.61 7.06 -8.10
N ASN A 175 0.80 5.76 -7.95
CA ASN A 175 0.15 4.77 -8.79
C ASN A 175 -1.37 4.82 -8.68
N ASN A 176 -1.89 4.75 -7.45
CA ASN A 176 -3.33 4.81 -7.22
C ASN A 176 -3.95 6.16 -7.65
N LEU A 177 -3.22 7.26 -7.45
CA LEU A 177 -3.66 8.59 -7.90
C LEU A 177 -3.82 8.71 -9.42
N LEU A 178 -3.01 7.98 -10.18
CA LEU A 178 -3.07 8.00 -11.65
C LEU A 178 -4.03 6.95 -12.21
N ALA A 179 -4.42 5.97 -11.42
CA ALA A 179 -5.43 4.97 -11.77
C ALA A 179 -6.88 5.45 -11.50
N MET A 180 -7.06 6.55 -10.74
CA MET A 180 -8.37 7.24 -10.52
C MET A 180 -8.79 8.01 -11.76
#